data_0c2d1907e161319ae21caedefefd7ad7
#
_entry.id   0c2d1907e161319ae21caedefefd7ad7
#
_cell.length_a   1.000
_cell.length_b   1.000
_cell.length_c   1.000
_cell.angle_alpha   90.00
_cell.angle_beta   90.00
_cell.angle_gamma   90.00
#
_symmetry.space_group_name_H-M   'P 1'
#
loop_
_entity.id
_entity.type
_entity.pdbx_description
1 polymer ?
#
loop_
_entity_poly.entity_id
_entity_poly.type
_entity_poly.pdbx_seq_one_letter_code
_entity_poly.pdbx_strand_id
1 'polypeptide(L)'
;MRTADALAQQLDNLVHLDTQRAPSGIDLTVGAVFRTTGHGQLDFGGGEFQATPREPLDPVLDDPEDDYGWWTLEEGAYLIQYNESLSLEDGQQAVVSPLERTLHAGARHGTVVLDDGRDPLETLLVVSRMGCRLKENCRVSRLVVLDGP
;
A
#
# COMPACT_ATOMS: atom_id res chain seq x y z
N MET A 1 15.25 13.79 4.72
CA MET A 1 14.37 12.63 4.94
C MET A 1 13.81 12.68 6.35
N ARG A 2 12.53 12.50 6.51
CA ARG A 2 11.87 12.59 7.80
C ARG A 2 12.07 11.33 8.64
N THR A 3 12.24 11.51 9.96
CA THR A 3 12.27 10.38 10.89
C THR A 3 10.87 9.75 11.01
N ALA A 4 10.81 8.53 11.54
CA ALA A 4 9.53 7.84 11.76
C ALA A 4 8.60 8.65 12.67
N ASP A 5 9.13 9.25 13.74
CA ASP A 5 8.31 10.04 14.66
C ASP A 5 7.74 11.30 14.01
N ALA A 6 8.56 12.00 13.23
CA ALA A 6 8.11 13.19 12.48
C ALA A 6 7.09 12.79 11.42
N LEU A 7 7.33 11.69 10.71
CA LEU A 7 6.43 11.20 9.66
C LEU A 7 5.10 10.74 10.23
N ALA A 8 5.08 10.18 11.43
CA ALA A 8 3.83 9.75 12.08
C ALA A 8 2.83 10.90 12.23
N GLN A 9 3.31 12.14 12.32
CA GLN A 9 2.44 13.32 12.39
C GLN A 9 1.70 13.60 11.07
N GLN A 10 2.19 13.04 9.97
CA GLN A 10 1.62 13.24 8.64
C GLN A 10 0.74 12.06 8.19
N LEU A 11 0.60 11.05 9.03
CA LEU A 11 -0.20 9.86 8.74
C LEU A 11 -1.38 9.75 9.70
N ASP A 12 -2.54 9.37 9.15
CA ASP A 12 -3.70 8.96 9.93
C ASP A 12 -3.84 7.44 9.86
N ASN A 13 -4.45 6.88 10.91
CA ASN A 13 -4.81 5.47 10.98
C ASN A 13 -3.64 4.48 11.07
N LEU A 14 -2.52 4.91 11.66
CA LEU A 14 -1.45 3.96 11.98
C LEU A 14 -1.99 2.83 12.87
N VAL A 15 -1.60 1.61 12.56
CA VAL A 15 -2.05 0.43 13.31
C VAL A 15 -1.26 0.30 14.63
N HIS A 16 0.06 0.35 14.56
CA HIS A 16 0.93 0.28 15.72
C HIS A 16 2.31 0.86 15.38
N LEU A 17 2.54 2.10 15.79
CA LEU A 17 3.74 2.85 15.38
C LEU A 17 5.05 2.11 15.69
N ASP A 18 5.18 1.53 16.88
CA ASP A 18 6.42 0.86 17.25
C ASP A 18 6.78 -0.31 16.33
N THR A 19 5.78 -1.05 15.84
CA THR A 19 5.99 -2.13 14.87
C THR A 19 6.27 -1.59 13.48
N GLN A 20 5.63 -0.47 13.12
CA GLN A 20 5.75 0.12 11.77
C GLN A 20 6.96 1.03 11.62
N ARG A 21 7.63 1.37 12.72
CA ARG A 21 8.77 2.26 12.72
C ARG A 21 9.97 1.64 11.99
N ALA A 22 10.58 2.41 11.09
CA ALA A 22 11.81 2.06 10.40
C ALA A 22 12.85 3.16 10.65
N PRO A 23 14.15 2.89 10.43
CA PRO A 23 15.19 3.91 10.66
C PRO A 23 14.95 5.23 9.92
N SER A 24 14.37 5.17 8.73
CA SER A 24 14.15 6.37 7.89
C SER A 24 12.80 6.38 7.22
N GLY A 25 11.76 5.87 7.89
CA GLY A 25 10.43 5.85 7.32
C GLY A 25 9.46 5.07 8.18
N ILE A 26 8.31 4.79 7.61
CA ILE A 26 7.26 4.01 8.27
C ILE A 26 6.80 2.92 7.32
N ASP A 27 6.62 1.72 7.83
CA ASP A 27 6.03 0.63 7.08
C ASP A 27 4.52 0.82 7.00
N LEU A 28 3.98 0.68 5.80
CA LEU A 28 2.54 0.80 5.55
C LEU A 28 1.86 -0.56 5.61
N THR A 29 0.63 -0.57 6.07
CA THR A 29 -0.14 -1.79 6.33
C THR A 29 -1.34 -1.90 5.40
N VAL A 30 -1.71 -3.13 5.04
CA VAL A 30 -2.82 -3.39 4.12
C VAL A 30 -4.15 -3.38 4.87
N GLY A 31 -5.05 -2.49 4.45
CA GLY A 31 -6.41 -2.39 5.00
C GLY A 31 -7.47 -3.04 4.12
N ALA A 32 -7.26 -3.08 2.81
CA ALA A 32 -8.20 -3.67 1.87
C ALA A 32 -7.48 -4.15 0.62
N VAL A 33 -8.04 -5.17 -0.01
CA VAL A 33 -7.53 -5.74 -1.26
C VAL A 33 -8.67 -5.80 -2.26
N PHE A 34 -8.40 -5.36 -3.49
CA PHE A 34 -9.38 -5.35 -4.57
C PHE A 34 -8.85 -6.15 -5.75
N ARG A 35 -9.70 -6.93 -6.35
CA ARG A 35 -9.41 -7.58 -7.63
C ARG A 35 -9.83 -6.64 -8.76
N THR A 36 -8.99 -6.48 -9.77
CA THR A 36 -9.35 -5.71 -10.95
C THR A 36 -10.27 -6.55 -11.84
N THR A 37 -11.34 -5.95 -12.34
CA THR A 37 -12.37 -6.68 -13.12
C THR A 37 -12.42 -6.23 -14.58
N GLY A 38 -11.48 -5.39 -14.99
CA GLY A 38 -11.37 -4.92 -16.36
C GLY A 38 -10.12 -4.08 -16.51
N HIS A 39 -9.91 -3.57 -17.72
CA HIS A 39 -8.75 -2.69 -17.96
C HIS A 39 -9.09 -1.25 -17.63
N GLY A 40 -8.07 -0.49 -17.23
CA GLY A 40 -8.10 0.96 -17.23
C GLY A 40 -7.53 1.50 -18.54
N GLN A 41 -7.40 2.80 -18.68
CA GLN A 41 -6.78 3.41 -19.85
C GLN A 41 -6.05 4.69 -19.50
N LEU A 42 -5.02 4.97 -20.27
CA LEU A 42 -4.20 6.16 -20.13
C LEU A 42 -4.17 6.91 -21.45
N ASP A 43 -4.14 8.23 -21.40
CA ASP A 43 -3.98 9.10 -22.54
C ASP A 43 -2.92 10.15 -22.24
N PHE A 44 -2.62 11.01 -23.22
CA PHE A 44 -1.60 12.04 -23.06
C PHE A 44 -2.05 13.14 -22.10
N GLY A 45 -3.24 13.67 -22.30
CA GLY A 45 -3.73 14.84 -21.57
C GLY A 45 -4.39 14.55 -20.23
N GLY A 46 -4.82 13.31 -20.00
CA GLY A 46 -5.47 12.89 -18.78
C GLY A 46 -7.00 12.97 -18.79
N GLY A 47 -7.59 13.59 -19.83
CA GLY A 47 -9.06 13.70 -19.92
C GLY A 47 -9.77 12.41 -20.30
N GLU A 48 -9.03 11.44 -20.85
CA GLU A 48 -9.55 10.13 -21.24
C GLU A 48 -9.08 9.02 -20.27
N PHE A 49 -8.43 9.41 -19.18
CA PHE A 49 -8.00 8.47 -18.15
C PHE A 49 -9.21 7.76 -17.53
N GLN A 50 -9.08 6.44 -17.38
CA GLN A 50 -10.05 5.63 -16.62
C GLN A 50 -9.28 4.66 -15.74
N ALA A 51 -9.63 4.65 -14.45
CA ALA A 51 -9.09 3.66 -13.53
C ALA A 51 -9.67 2.28 -13.85
N THR A 52 -8.94 1.22 -13.49
CA THR A 52 -9.47 -0.14 -13.61
C THR A 52 -10.72 -0.28 -12.74
N PRO A 53 -11.78 -0.92 -13.24
CA PRO A 53 -12.87 -1.34 -12.37
C PRO A 53 -12.38 -2.41 -11.41
N ARG A 54 -12.94 -2.44 -10.22
CA ARG A 54 -12.46 -3.34 -9.17
C ARG A 54 -13.58 -3.76 -8.24
N GLU A 55 -13.38 -4.89 -7.59
CA GLU A 55 -14.28 -5.39 -6.55
C GLU A 55 -13.49 -5.76 -5.30
N PRO A 56 -14.04 -5.52 -4.11
CA PRO A 56 -13.34 -5.88 -2.87
C PRO A 56 -13.29 -7.38 -2.67
N LEU A 57 -12.20 -7.85 -2.07
CA LEU A 57 -12.05 -9.23 -1.64
C LEU A 57 -12.16 -9.28 -0.12
N ASP A 58 -12.97 -10.22 0.39
CA ASP A 58 -13.11 -10.39 1.83
C ASP A 58 -11.99 -11.28 2.37
N PRO A 59 -11.32 -10.88 3.45
CA PRO A 59 -10.36 -11.77 4.10
C PRO A 59 -11.09 -12.89 4.83
N VAL A 60 -10.43 -14.03 4.94
CA VAL A 60 -11.01 -15.24 5.55
C VAL A 60 -10.18 -15.64 6.75
N LEU A 61 -10.84 -15.89 7.88
CA LEU A 61 -10.18 -16.37 9.09
C LEU A 61 -9.68 -17.81 8.88
N ASP A 62 -8.44 -18.10 9.27
CA ASP A 62 -7.92 -19.46 9.29
C ASP A 62 -8.55 -20.26 10.45
N ASP A 63 -8.77 -19.57 11.58
CA ASP A 63 -9.39 -20.11 12.77
C ASP A 63 -10.48 -19.14 13.23
N PRO A 64 -11.70 -19.63 13.59
CA PRO A 64 -12.77 -18.74 14.04
C PRO A 64 -12.41 -17.87 15.26
N GLU A 65 -11.39 -18.26 16.04
CA GLU A 65 -10.91 -17.50 17.20
C GLU A 65 -9.93 -16.37 16.82
N ASP A 66 -9.48 -16.32 15.56
CA ASP A 66 -8.56 -15.27 15.10
C ASP A 66 -9.27 -13.92 15.00
N ASP A 67 -8.55 -12.86 15.31
CA ASP A 67 -9.05 -11.49 15.17
C ASP A 67 -8.95 -10.99 13.73
N TYR A 68 -8.04 -11.56 12.94
CA TYR A 68 -7.74 -11.09 11.59
C TYR A 68 -7.72 -12.25 10.59
N GLY A 69 -8.21 -11.99 9.40
CA GLY A 69 -8.26 -12.94 8.31
C GLY A 69 -7.12 -12.79 7.31
N TRP A 70 -7.16 -13.62 6.31
CA TRP A 70 -6.15 -13.68 5.26
C TRP A 70 -6.80 -13.52 3.89
N TRP A 71 -6.13 -12.77 3.02
CA TRP A 71 -6.40 -12.80 1.58
C TRP A 71 -5.42 -13.80 0.97
N THR A 72 -5.94 -14.88 0.39
CA THR A 72 -5.14 -15.88 -0.34
C THR A 72 -5.21 -15.52 -1.81
N LEU A 73 -4.16 -14.90 -2.33
CA LEU A 73 -4.16 -14.32 -3.66
C LEU A 73 -3.47 -15.25 -4.65
N GLU A 74 -4.16 -15.52 -5.76
CA GLU A 74 -3.58 -16.23 -6.89
C GLU A 74 -2.75 -15.28 -7.75
N GLU A 75 -1.99 -15.82 -8.71
CA GLU A 75 -1.24 -15.01 -9.66
C GLU A 75 -2.13 -13.94 -10.29
N GLY A 76 -1.65 -12.71 -10.32
CA GLY A 76 -2.37 -11.60 -10.90
C GLY A 76 -2.00 -10.27 -10.27
N ALA A 77 -2.75 -9.25 -10.61
CA ALA A 77 -2.57 -7.91 -10.08
C ALA A 77 -3.78 -7.50 -9.25
N TYR A 78 -3.51 -6.87 -8.12
CA TYR A 78 -4.53 -6.45 -7.16
C TYR A 78 -4.26 -5.02 -6.74
N LEU A 79 -5.31 -4.23 -6.59
CA LEU A 79 -5.17 -2.93 -5.94
C LEU A 79 -5.23 -3.15 -4.44
N ILE A 80 -4.21 -2.70 -3.73
CA ILE A 80 -4.21 -2.72 -2.27
C ILE A 80 -4.39 -1.29 -1.76
N GLN A 81 -5.22 -1.17 -0.74
CA GLN A 81 -5.48 0.08 -0.07
C GLN A 81 -4.87 -0.03 1.33
N TYR A 82 -4.03 0.93 1.66
CA TYR A 82 -3.40 0.95 2.97
C TYR A 82 -4.36 1.45 4.04
N ASN A 83 -4.12 1.05 5.29
CA ASN A 83 -4.86 1.62 6.42
C ASN A 83 -4.55 3.10 6.56
N GLU A 84 -3.29 3.47 6.32
CA GLU A 84 -2.79 4.82 6.51
C GLU A 84 -3.21 5.73 5.37
N SER A 85 -3.54 6.96 5.71
CA SER A 85 -3.65 8.06 4.76
C SER A 85 -2.55 9.08 5.02
N LEU A 86 -2.16 9.80 3.99
CA LEU A 86 -0.97 10.65 4.00
C LEU A 86 -1.32 12.11 3.74
N SER A 87 -0.79 13.01 4.58
CA SER A 87 -0.77 14.44 4.33
C SER A 87 0.66 14.88 4.02
N LEU A 88 0.84 15.71 3.02
CA LEU A 88 2.14 16.28 2.66
C LEU A 88 2.09 17.80 2.80
N GLU A 89 3.20 18.37 3.25
CA GLU A 89 3.42 19.81 3.26
C GLU A 89 3.92 20.25 1.88
N ASP A 90 3.80 21.54 1.58
CA ASP A 90 4.26 22.09 0.30
C ASP A 90 5.75 21.77 0.10
N GLY A 91 6.09 21.34 -1.09
CA GLY A 91 7.47 21.00 -1.47
C GLY A 91 7.95 19.62 -1.03
N GLN A 92 7.14 18.87 -0.28
CA GLN A 92 7.48 17.50 0.09
C GLN A 92 7.09 16.52 -1.00
N GLN A 93 7.84 15.42 -1.07
CA GLN A 93 7.50 14.26 -1.89
C GLN A 93 7.49 13.01 -1.02
N ALA A 94 6.55 12.12 -1.28
CA ALA A 94 6.52 10.81 -0.66
C ALA A 94 6.96 9.75 -1.66
N VAL A 95 7.71 8.77 -1.17
CA VAL A 95 8.13 7.60 -1.95
C VAL A 95 7.63 6.36 -1.24
N VAL A 96 6.87 5.56 -1.95
CA VAL A 96 6.34 4.29 -1.44
C VAL A 96 7.00 3.16 -2.24
N SER A 97 7.71 2.29 -1.55
CA SER A 97 8.42 1.17 -2.17
C SER A 97 8.08 -0.13 -1.43
N PRO A 98 8.13 -1.29 -2.12
CA PRO A 98 7.87 -2.56 -1.45
C PRO A 98 8.97 -2.89 -0.44
N LEU A 99 8.59 -3.56 0.64
CA LEU A 99 9.57 -4.15 1.55
C LEU A 99 10.24 -5.35 0.89
N GLU A 100 11.48 -5.63 1.28
CA GLU A 100 12.20 -6.81 0.80
C GLU A 100 11.41 -8.10 1.11
N ARG A 101 10.81 -8.18 2.29
CA ARG A 101 10.00 -9.33 2.69
C ARG A 101 8.78 -9.54 1.79
N THR A 102 8.23 -8.48 1.22
CA THR A 102 7.14 -8.58 0.25
C THR A 102 7.60 -9.34 -0.99
N LEU A 103 8.78 -8.99 -1.51
CA LEU A 103 9.39 -9.68 -2.63
C LEU A 103 9.60 -11.17 -2.32
N HIS A 104 10.14 -11.47 -1.15
CA HIS A 104 10.38 -12.86 -0.75
C HIS A 104 9.11 -13.65 -0.50
N ALA A 105 8.00 -12.98 -0.22
CA ALA A 105 6.69 -13.63 -0.09
C ALA A 105 6.00 -13.87 -1.43
N GLY A 106 6.60 -13.45 -2.53
CA GLY A 106 6.09 -13.69 -3.88
C GLY A 106 5.22 -12.57 -4.46
N ALA A 107 5.37 -11.35 -3.95
CA ALA A 107 4.62 -10.21 -4.45
C ALA A 107 5.55 -9.01 -4.67
N ARG A 108 5.12 -8.08 -5.53
CA ARG A 108 5.88 -6.87 -5.82
C ARG A 108 4.96 -5.75 -6.25
N HIS A 109 5.43 -4.52 -6.09
CA HIS A 109 4.82 -3.35 -6.73
C HIS A 109 5.92 -2.38 -7.12
N GLY A 110 5.61 -1.50 -8.07
CA GLY A 110 6.55 -0.45 -8.46
C GLY A 110 6.69 0.62 -7.39
N THR A 111 7.76 1.37 -7.46
CA THR A 111 7.94 2.56 -6.63
C THR A 111 6.95 3.63 -7.05
N VAL A 112 6.24 4.20 -6.09
CA VAL A 112 5.27 5.26 -6.31
C VAL A 112 5.84 6.55 -5.72
N VAL A 113 5.84 7.61 -6.51
CA VAL A 113 6.26 8.95 -6.06
C VAL A 113 5.03 9.84 -6.03
N LEU A 114 4.78 10.46 -4.90
CA LEU A 114 3.62 11.32 -4.69
C LEU A 114 4.06 12.73 -4.38
N ASP A 115 3.43 13.71 -5.03
CA ASP A 115 3.68 15.14 -4.82
C ASP A 115 2.66 15.78 -3.89
N ASP A 116 1.58 15.10 -3.59
CA ASP A 116 0.51 15.57 -2.72
C ASP A 116 -0.02 14.42 -1.86
N GLY A 117 -0.77 14.75 -0.84
CA GLY A 117 -1.36 13.78 0.07
C GLY A 117 -2.32 12.81 -0.63
N ARG A 118 -2.59 11.72 0.04
CA ARG A 118 -3.51 10.68 -0.47
C ARG A 118 -4.38 10.14 0.65
N ASP A 119 -5.66 10.08 0.36
CA ASP A 119 -6.66 9.40 1.17
C ASP A 119 -7.77 8.89 0.22
N PRO A 120 -7.77 7.61 -0.15
CA PRO A 120 -6.89 6.54 0.32
C PRO A 120 -5.53 6.50 -0.36
N LEU A 121 -4.57 5.90 0.34
CA LEU A 121 -3.27 5.60 -0.22
C LEU A 121 -3.33 4.18 -0.79
N GLU A 122 -2.95 4.01 -2.05
CA GLU A 122 -3.12 2.74 -2.77
C GLU A 122 -1.91 2.42 -3.65
N THR A 123 -1.74 1.14 -3.96
CA THR A 123 -0.77 0.69 -4.97
C THR A 123 -1.28 -0.57 -5.68
N LEU A 124 -0.70 -0.85 -6.84
CA LEU A 124 -0.97 -2.09 -7.58
C LEU A 124 0.05 -3.14 -7.19
N LEU A 125 -0.41 -4.19 -6.53
CA LEU A 125 0.42 -5.32 -6.10
C LEU A 125 0.33 -6.43 -7.13
N VAL A 126 1.48 -6.89 -7.62
CA VAL A 126 1.55 -8.01 -8.56
C VAL A 126 1.98 -9.25 -7.79
N VAL A 127 1.17 -10.29 -7.86
CA VAL A 127 1.40 -11.57 -7.19
C VAL A 127 1.92 -12.58 -8.20
N SER A 128 3.02 -13.24 -7.84
CA SER A 128 3.71 -14.20 -8.71
C SER A 128 2.93 -15.51 -8.86
N ARG A 129 3.44 -16.38 -9.73
CA ARG A 129 2.75 -17.60 -10.17
C ARG A 129 2.26 -18.50 -9.03
N MET A 130 3.02 -18.62 -7.94
CA MET A 130 2.66 -19.50 -6.85
C MET A 130 1.68 -18.88 -5.85
N GLY A 131 1.32 -17.61 -6.08
CA GLY A 131 0.43 -16.91 -5.18
C GLY A 131 1.11 -16.32 -3.96
N CYS A 132 0.35 -15.59 -3.18
CA CYS A 132 0.82 -14.97 -1.94
C CYS A 132 -0.36 -14.79 -1.00
N ARG A 133 -0.13 -14.99 0.29
CA ARG A 133 -1.14 -14.72 1.30
C ARG A 133 -0.79 -13.44 2.05
N LEU A 134 -1.77 -12.58 2.19
CA LEU A 134 -1.66 -11.36 2.99
C LEU A 134 -2.62 -11.45 4.16
N LYS A 135 -2.12 -11.22 5.36
CA LYS A 135 -2.98 -11.07 6.54
C LYS A 135 -3.47 -9.63 6.64
N GLU A 136 -4.65 -9.41 7.16
CA GLU A 136 -5.12 -8.05 7.46
C GLU A 136 -4.08 -7.33 8.30
N ASN A 137 -3.81 -6.08 7.96
CA ASN A 137 -2.82 -5.21 8.61
C ASN A 137 -1.36 -5.65 8.43
N CYS A 138 -1.06 -6.54 7.48
CA CYS A 138 0.35 -6.90 7.22
C CYS A 138 1.10 -5.72 6.62
N ARG A 139 2.39 -5.63 6.94
CA ARG A 139 3.28 -4.59 6.41
C ARG A 139 3.82 -5.05 5.05
N VAL A 140 3.62 -4.24 4.01
CA VAL A 140 4.04 -4.60 2.65
C VAL A 140 4.92 -3.56 1.99
N SER A 141 4.89 -2.33 2.45
CA SER A 141 5.59 -1.21 1.80
C SER A 141 6.23 -0.29 2.83
N ARG A 142 7.21 0.47 2.37
CA ARG A 142 7.83 1.53 3.17
C ARG A 142 7.53 2.89 2.57
N LEU A 143 7.11 3.80 3.44
CA LEU A 143 6.91 5.19 3.10
C LEU A 143 8.09 6.00 3.59
N VAL A 144 8.66 6.81 2.70
CA VAL A 144 9.69 7.81 3.02
C VAL A 144 9.17 9.14 2.53
N VAL A 145 9.39 10.20 3.30
CA VAL A 145 9.05 11.56 2.88
C VAL A 145 10.32 12.38 2.79
N LEU A 146 10.48 13.05 1.65
CA LEU A 146 11.61 13.90 1.34
C LEU A 146 11.16 15.36 1.37
N ASP A 147 11.93 16.21 2.04
CA ASP A 147 11.70 17.64 2.02
C ASP A 147 12.26 18.23 0.73
N GLY A 148 11.61 19.26 0.20
CA GLY A 148 12.08 19.97 -0.98
C GLY A 148 13.34 20.81 -0.69
N PRO A 149 13.98 21.34 -1.75
CA PRO A 149 15.15 22.21 -1.60
C PRO A 149 14.83 23.51 -0.87
#